data_958cf4706fa2a3dd9797309e8f324ef2
#
_entry.id   958cf4706fa2a3dd9797309e8f324ef2
#
_cell.length_a   1.000
_cell.length_b   1.000
_cell.length_c   1.000
_cell.angle_alpha   90.00
_cell.angle_beta   90.00
_cell.angle_gamma   90.00
#
_symmetry.space_group_name_H-M   'P 1'
#
loop_
_entity.id
_entity.type
_entity.pdbx_description
1 polymer ?
#
loop_
_entity_poly.entity_id
_entity_poly.type
_entity_poly.pdbx_seq_one_letter_code
_entity_poly.pdbx_strand_id
1 'polypeptide(L)'
;MNGRHVGLAVIVAAVWGVNFVAIDGGLSHYPPLLFTALRFLVAAVPAVFLVGRPGVPWRYVLAGGLVLGALQFGLLFEGMKAGMPPGLSSLVQQGQAVFTAVFAAALLRERIGRRRLAGLAVAVAGMAVAALDQASRGGSAPLGAFALVVGAAAAFGFSNIITRRAAPPDALRWMVWVSAVPPLPLALLSVLTEGPRADLEALTTFSPGAVGSLLYVAWGATLLGFGLWGRLLRSHDASVVAPFSLLVPVFGMSSAWLLRGEALTWLSGAAAVLVISGIAIASLRRAPAATAAAPGWRADADADGRAGRDGGGPARRPLPPYAAGAAGSPVRPS
;
A
#
# COMPACT_ATOMS: atom_id res chain seq x y z
N MET A 1 12.02 -15.16 5.45
CA MET A 1 12.36 -13.99 6.31
C MET A 1 13.00 -14.50 7.59
N ASN A 2 14.00 -13.79 8.13
CA ASN A 2 14.49 -14.07 9.48
C ASN A 2 13.54 -13.49 10.53
N GLY A 3 13.63 -13.94 11.81
CA GLY A 3 12.71 -13.52 12.87
C GLY A 3 12.65 -12.00 13.08
N ARG A 4 13.76 -11.27 12.90
CA ARG A 4 13.80 -9.80 13.01
C ARG A 4 12.95 -9.12 11.95
N HIS A 5 12.96 -9.60 10.70
CA HIS A 5 12.15 -9.03 9.62
C HIS A 5 10.67 -9.40 9.75
N VAL A 6 10.34 -10.57 10.31
CA VAL A 6 8.96 -10.93 10.69
C VAL A 6 8.45 -9.96 11.76
N GLY A 7 9.23 -9.75 12.84
CA GLY A 7 8.88 -8.79 13.90
C GLY A 7 8.67 -7.39 13.35
N LEU A 8 9.53 -6.93 12.42
CA LEU A 8 9.40 -5.62 11.79
C LEU A 8 8.11 -5.50 10.95
N ALA A 9 7.73 -6.54 10.20
CA ALA A 9 6.50 -6.55 9.42
C ALA A 9 5.26 -6.50 10.32
N VAL A 10 5.27 -7.22 11.44
CA VAL A 10 4.21 -7.18 12.45
C VAL A 10 4.12 -5.80 13.11
N ILE A 11 5.24 -5.17 13.47
CA ILE A 11 5.28 -3.81 14.02
C ILE A 11 4.66 -2.81 13.04
N VAL A 12 5.01 -2.88 11.75
CA VAL A 12 4.42 -1.99 10.73
C VAL A 12 2.91 -2.20 10.64
N ALA A 13 2.43 -3.46 10.65
CA ALA A 13 1.01 -3.76 10.64
C ALA A 13 0.30 -3.22 11.89
N ALA A 14 0.94 -3.31 13.06
CA ALA A 14 0.42 -2.75 14.32
C ALA A 14 0.36 -1.22 14.26
N VAL A 15 1.42 -0.54 13.79
CA VAL A 15 1.45 0.91 13.60
C VAL A 15 0.32 1.36 12.66
N TRP A 16 0.10 0.66 11.56
CA TRP A 16 -0.99 0.99 10.64
C TRP A 16 -2.38 0.65 11.18
N GLY A 17 -2.51 -0.39 12.00
CA GLY A 17 -3.77 -0.72 12.66
C GLY A 17 -4.16 0.34 13.70
N VAL A 18 -3.25 0.66 14.63
CA VAL A 18 -3.46 1.70 15.65
C VAL A 18 -3.68 3.10 15.03
N ASN A 19 -3.19 3.33 13.82
CA ASN A 19 -3.37 4.59 13.11
C ASN A 19 -4.84 5.01 12.96
N PHE A 20 -5.78 4.07 12.86
CA PHE A 20 -7.21 4.38 12.77
C PHE A 20 -7.75 4.99 14.07
N VAL A 21 -7.28 4.52 15.21
CA VAL A 21 -7.59 5.10 16.51
C VAL A 21 -6.96 6.49 16.66
N ALA A 22 -5.73 6.66 16.18
CA ALA A 22 -5.09 7.98 16.20
C ALA A 22 -5.82 8.97 15.28
N ILE A 23 -6.29 8.54 14.10
CA ILE A 23 -7.11 9.37 13.21
C ILE A 23 -8.39 9.80 13.94
N ASP A 24 -9.12 8.87 14.55
CA ASP A 24 -10.35 9.16 15.29
C ASP A 24 -10.08 10.16 16.44
N GLY A 25 -8.95 9.99 17.16
CA GLY A 25 -8.50 10.93 18.17
C GLY A 25 -8.23 12.34 17.63
N GLY A 26 -7.63 12.47 16.46
CA GLY A 26 -7.41 13.76 15.80
C GLY A 26 -8.70 14.42 15.31
N LEU A 27 -9.63 13.61 14.77
CA LEU A 27 -10.93 14.08 14.27
C LEU A 27 -11.87 14.60 15.35
N SER A 28 -11.58 14.35 16.64
CA SER A 28 -12.29 14.98 17.74
C SER A 28 -12.00 16.49 17.89
N HIS A 29 -10.89 16.96 17.31
CA HIS A 29 -10.42 18.34 17.41
C HIS A 29 -10.31 19.03 16.05
N TYR A 30 -9.72 18.36 15.05
CA TYR A 30 -9.52 18.93 13.73
C TYR A 30 -10.69 18.61 12.78
N PRO A 31 -11.09 19.56 11.93
CA PRO A 31 -11.88 19.26 10.74
C PRO A 31 -11.17 18.20 9.85
N PRO A 32 -11.90 17.28 9.23
CA PRO A 32 -11.32 16.14 8.49
C PRO A 32 -10.34 16.52 7.38
N LEU A 33 -10.70 17.50 6.55
CA LEU A 33 -9.85 17.92 5.42
C LEU A 33 -8.64 18.71 5.90
N LEU A 34 -8.81 19.59 6.91
CA LEU A 34 -7.71 20.26 7.57
C LEU A 34 -6.74 19.25 8.19
N PHE A 35 -7.25 18.27 8.94
CA PHE A 35 -6.42 17.24 9.55
C PHE A 35 -5.65 16.42 8.51
N THR A 36 -6.31 16.08 7.40
CA THR A 36 -5.66 15.40 6.29
C THR A 36 -4.58 16.28 5.64
N ALA A 37 -4.82 17.58 5.45
CA ALA A 37 -3.82 18.53 4.95
C ALA A 37 -2.60 18.62 5.89
N LEU A 38 -2.85 18.80 7.18
CA LEU A 38 -1.81 18.93 8.20
C LEU A 38 -0.94 17.67 8.32
N ARG A 39 -1.54 16.46 8.32
CA ARG A 39 -0.76 15.23 8.40
C ARG A 39 0.24 15.08 7.25
N PHE A 40 -0.19 15.43 6.03
CA PHE A 40 0.68 15.38 4.86
C PHE A 40 1.71 16.49 4.85
N LEU A 41 1.34 17.69 5.29
CA LEU A 41 2.27 18.81 5.44
C LEU A 41 3.39 18.46 6.45
N VAL A 42 3.03 17.99 7.63
CA VAL A 42 3.97 17.59 8.69
C VAL A 42 4.84 16.40 8.29
N ALA A 43 4.31 15.46 7.48
CA ALA A 43 5.09 14.36 6.94
C ALA A 43 6.04 14.81 5.82
N ALA A 44 5.59 15.68 4.92
CA ALA A 44 6.35 16.05 3.73
C ALA A 44 7.42 17.10 4.00
N VAL A 45 7.10 18.17 4.77
CA VAL A 45 7.95 19.35 4.89
C VAL A 45 9.37 19.03 5.37
N PRO A 46 9.61 18.29 6.46
CA PRO A 46 10.99 18.00 6.84
C PRO A 46 11.65 17.01 5.88
N ALA A 47 10.90 16.03 5.36
CA ALA A 47 11.45 14.92 4.59
C ALA A 47 11.79 15.29 3.15
N VAL A 48 11.06 16.22 2.51
CA VAL A 48 11.26 16.61 1.10
C VAL A 48 12.64 17.21 0.85
N PHE A 49 13.20 17.89 1.86
CA PHE A 49 14.55 18.48 1.79
C PHE A 49 15.67 17.43 1.95
N LEU A 50 15.34 16.25 2.47
CA LEU A 50 16.31 15.18 2.78
C LEU A 50 16.35 14.08 1.72
N VAL A 51 15.26 13.84 0.98
CA VAL A 51 15.16 12.66 0.12
C VAL A 51 15.59 12.86 -1.34
N GLY A 52 15.87 14.06 -1.78
CA GLY A 52 16.18 14.38 -3.18
C GLY A 52 14.96 14.21 -4.11
N ARG A 53 15.15 14.34 -5.44
CA ARG A 53 14.07 14.31 -6.43
C ARG A 53 13.38 12.95 -6.52
N PRO A 54 12.09 12.88 -6.92
CA PRO A 54 11.28 11.63 -6.86
C PRO A 54 11.79 10.49 -7.76
N GLY A 55 12.57 10.79 -8.79
CA GLY A 55 13.08 9.78 -9.73
C GLY A 55 12.02 9.22 -10.69
N VAL A 56 10.85 9.83 -10.74
CA VAL A 56 9.73 9.51 -11.64
C VAL A 56 9.15 10.79 -12.25
N PRO A 57 8.45 10.71 -13.39
CA PRO A 57 7.77 11.87 -13.98
C PRO A 57 6.76 12.52 -13.03
N TRP A 58 6.76 13.84 -12.94
CA TRP A 58 5.91 14.64 -12.04
C TRP A 58 4.41 14.34 -12.17
N ARG A 59 3.93 13.98 -13.38
CA ARG A 59 2.54 13.54 -13.60
C ARG A 59 2.11 12.40 -12.68
N TYR A 60 3.01 11.46 -12.38
CA TYR A 60 2.71 10.37 -11.45
C TYR A 60 2.73 10.82 -10.00
N VAL A 61 3.62 11.74 -9.63
CA VAL A 61 3.67 12.33 -8.29
C VAL A 61 2.37 13.09 -8.02
N LEU A 62 1.94 13.94 -8.95
CA LEU A 62 0.70 14.68 -8.86
C LEU A 62 -0.53 13.75 -8.81
N ALA A 63 -0.61 12.79 -9.72
CA ALA A 63 -1.71 11.82 -9.73
C ALA A 63 -1.74 10.97 -8.45
N GLY A 64 -0.57 10.50 -7.99
CA GLY A 64 -0.44 9.76 -6.73
C GLY A 64 -0.85 10.60 -5.52
N GLY A 65 -0.38 11.85 -5.44
CA GLY A 65 -0.73 12.77 -4.36
C GLY A 65 -2.20 13.14 -4.31
N LEU A 66 -2.80 13.42 -5.45
CA LEU A 66 -4.23 13.73 -5.52
C LEU A 66 -5.10 12.52 -5.21
N VAL A 67 -4.76 11.34 -5.74
CA VAL A 67 -5.59 10.14 -5.54
C VAL A 67 -5.35 9.49 -4.19
N LEU A 68 -4.08 9.20 -3.83
CA LEU A 68 -3.75 8.60 -2.54
C LEU A 68 -3.89 9.60 -1.40
N GLY A 69 -3.33 10.79 -1.57
CA GLY A 69 -3.28 11.77 -0.50
C GLY A 69 -4.60 12.51 -0.31
N ALA A 70 -5.10 13.18 -1.33
CA ALA A 70 -6.29 14.02 -1.18
C ALA A 70 -7.57 13.17 -1.20
N LEU A 71 -7.80 12.39 -2.25
CA LEU A 71 -9.07 11.68 -2.42
C LEU A 71 -9.23 10.54 -1.40
N GLN A 72 -8.26 9.65 -1.31
CA GLN A 72 -8.37 8.46 -0.44
C GLN A 72 -8.45 8.85 1.03
N PHE A 73 -7.52 9.67 1.53
CA PHE A 73 -7.53 10.05 2.94
C PHE A 73 -8.59 11.10 3.28
N GLY A 74 -8.94 11.99 2.34
CA GLY A 74 -10.07 12.89 2.51
C GLY A 74 -11.36 12.09 2.72
N LEU A 75 -11.69 11.15 1.82
CA LEU A 75 -12.86 10.30 1.96
C LEU A 75 -12.83 9.43 3.22
N LEU A 76 -11.66 8.91 3.62
CA LEU A 76 -11.53 8.12 4.84
C LEU A 76 -11.83 8.95 6.09
N PHE A 77 -11.24 10.14 6.20
CA PHE A 77 -11.40 10.99 7.37
C PHE A 77 -12.83 11.55 7.46
N GLU A 78 -13.40 11.95 6.32
CA GLU A 78 -14.81 12.33 6.24
C GLU A 78 -15.74 11.18 6.65
N GLY A 79 -15.48 9.96 6.16
CA GLY A 79 -16.25 8.78 6.55
C GLY A 79 -16.17 8.47 8.03
N MET A 80 -14.98 8.58 8.63
CA MET A 80 -14.78 8.39 10.07
C MET A 80 -15.47 9.50 10.89
N LYS A 81 -15.38 10.76 10.47
CA LYS A 81 -16.08 11.89 11.09
C LYS A 81 -17.60 11.73 11.00
N ALA A 82 -18.09 11.19 9.88
CA ALA A 82 -19.53 10.91 9.67
C ALA A 82 -20.04 9.68 10.46
N GLY A 83 -19.20 9.06 11.29
CA GLY A 83 -19.62 8.00 12.22
C GLY A 83 -19.15 6.59 11.84
N MET A 84 -18.20 6.44 10.91
CA MET A 84 -17.60 5.15 10.65
C MET A 84 -16.59 4.78 11.75
N PRO A 85 -16.81 3.69 12.51
CA PRO A 85 -15.91 3.31 13.59
C PRO A 85 -14.48 3.01 13.13
N PRO A 86 -13.43 3.35 13.90
CA PRO A 86 -12.04 3.16 13.51
C PRO A 86 -11.68 1.69 13.23
N GLY A 87 -12.16 0.75 14.04
CA GLY A 87 -11.90 -0.68 13.81
C GLY A 87 -12.52 -1.18 12.51
N LEU A 88 -13.80 -0.83 12.26
CA LEU A 88 -14.49 -1.20 11.03
C LEU A 88 -13.89 -0.48 9.81
N SER A 89 -13.44 0.77 9.95
CA SER A 89 -12.72 1.50 8.90
C SER A 89 -11.43 0.78 8.48
N SER A 90 -10.67 0.26 9.45
CA SER A 90 -9.44 -0.51 9.17
C SER A 90 -9.72 -1.78 8.35
N LEU A 91 -10.86 -2.43 8.61
CA LEU A 91 -11.29 -3.62 7.89
C LEU A 91 -11.73 -3.29 6.46
N VAL A 92 -12.60 -2.28 6.30
CA VAL A 92 -13.13 -1.87 4.97
C VAL A 92 -12.02 -1.35 4.06
N GLN A 93 -11.00 -0.69 4.61
CA GLN A 93 -9.83 -0.26 3.83
C GLN A 93 -9.06 -1.42 3.19
N GLN A 94 -9.16 -2.64 3.70
CA GLN A 94 -8.60 -3.82 3.04
C GLN A 94 -9.30 -4.13 1.70
N GLY A 95 -10.49 -3.60 1.47
CA GLY A 95 -11.18 -3.62 0.17
C GLY A 95 -10.35 -3.02 -0.97
N GLN A 96 -9.33 -2.21 -0.66
CA GLN A 96 -8.36 -1.71 -1.64
C GLN A 96 -7.72 -2.83 -2.48
N ALA A 97 -7.57 -4.04 -1.93
CA ALA A 97 -7.04 -5.18 -2.68
C ALA A 97 -8.02 -5.66 -3.77
N VAL A 98 -9.33 -5.61 -3.49
CA VAL A 98 -10.40 -5.91 -4.46
C VAL A 98 -10.38 -4.88 -5.58
N PHE A 99 -10.42 -3.59 -5.23
CA PHE A 99 -10.39 -2.51 -6.21
C PHE A 99 -9.11 -2.48 -7.04
N THR A 100 -7.94 -2.75 -6.41
CA THR A 100 -6.67 -2.89 -7.15
C THR A 100 -6.77 -4.00 -8.21
N ALA A 101 -7.37 -5.15 -7.88
CA ALA A 101 -7.53 -6.24 -8.84
C ALA A 101 -8.49 -5.86 -9.98
N VAL A 102 -9.61 -5.20 -9.67
CA VAL A 102 -10.58 -4.71 -10.66
C VAL A 102 -9.91 -3.69 -11.60
N PHE A 103 -9.23 -2.69 -11.05
CA PHE A 103 -8.54 -1.67 -11.87
C PHE A 103 -7.36 -2.27 -12.66
N ALA A 104 -6.64 -3.26 -12.12
CA ALA A 104 -5.60 -3.95 -12.87
C ALA A 104 -6.19 -4.72 -14.07
N ALA A 105 -7.32 -5.40 -13.89
CA ALA A 105 -8.00 -6.07 -14.99
C ALA A 105 -8.50 -5.08 -16.05
N ALA A 106 -9.15 -3.99 -15.62
CA ALA A 106 -9.73 -3.00 -16.53
C ALA A 106 -8.68 -2.16 -17.26
N LEU A 107 -7.67 -1.65 -16.55
CA LEU A 107 -6.71 -0.65 -17.07
C LEU A 107 -5.40 -1.27 -17.57
N LEU A 108 -4.98 -2.41 -17.01
CA LEU A 108 -3.77 -3.11 -17.40
C LEU A 108 -4.07 -4.38 -18.20
N ARG A 109 -5.37 -4.68 -18.44
CA ARG A 109 -5.85 -5.87 -19.15
C ARG A 109 -5.33 -7.18 -18.56
N GLU A 110 -5.13 -7.23 -17.24
CA GLU A 110 -4.70 -8.43 -16.53
C GLU A 110 -5.87 -9.43 -16.43
N ARG A 111 -5.62 -10.70 -16.70
CA ARG A 111 -6.62 -11.75 -16.51
C ARG A 111 -6.68 -12.15 -15.04
N ILE A 112 -7.88 -12.08 -14.45
CA ILE A 112 -8.11 -12.54 -13.09
C ILE A 112 -8.36 -14.05 -13.13
N GLY A 113 -7.45 -14.85 -12.57
CA GLY A 113 -7.63 -16.29 -12.46
C GLY A 113 -8.78 -16.67 -11.51
N ARG A 114 -9.42 -17.83 -11.72
CA ARG A 114 -10.59 -18.31 -10.97
C ARG A 114 -10.41 -18.25 -9.46
N ARG A 115 -9.24 -18.66 -8.94
CA ARG A 115 -8.93 -18.60 -7.50
C ARG A 115 -8.91 -17.18 -6.97
N ARG A 116 -8.29 -16.26 -7.70
CA ARG A 116 -8.25 -14.83 -7.33
C ARG A 116 -9.67 -14.25 -7.33
N LEU A 117 -10.48 -14.61 -8.33
CA LEU A 117 -11.88 -14.19 -8.41
C LEU A 117 -12.69 -14.71 -7.22
N ALA A 118 -12.55 -15.99 -6.86
CA ALA A 118 -13.22 -16.58 -5.68
C ALA A 118 -12.80 -15.86 -4.38
N GLY A 119 -11.51 -15.61 -4.17
CA GLY A 119 -11.03 -14.85 -3.01
C GLY A 119 -11.59 -13.43 -2.96
N LEU A 120 -11.64 -12.73 -4.11
CA LEU A 120 -12.24 -11.39 -4.19
C LEU A 120 -13.73 -11.41 -3.89
N ALA A 121 -14.48 -12.43 -4.37
CA ALA A 121 -15.90 -12.59 -4.07
C ALA A 121 -16.13 -12.80 -2.56
N VAL A 122 -15.31 -13.61 -1.89
CA VAL A 122 -15.37 -13.79 -0.42
C VAL A 122 -15.06 -12.47 0.31
N ALA A 123 -14.07 -11.70 -0.14
CA ALA A 123 -13.76 -10.39 0.44
C ALA A 123 -14.91 -9.39 0.27
N VAL A 124 -15.58 -9.37 -0.90
CA VAL A 124 -16.77 -8.54 -1.16
C VAL A 124 -17.95 -8.96 -0.26
N ALA A 125 -18.17 -10.27 -0.09
CA ALA A 125 -19.17 -10.77 0.85
C ALA A 125 -18.88 -10.31 2.29
N GLY A 126 -17.62 -10.33 2.71
CA GLY A 126 -17.19 -9.79 4.00
C GLY A 126 -17.44 -8.29 4.16
N MET A 127 -17.21 -7.49 3.10
CA MET A 127 -17.56 -6.07 3.11
C MET A 127 -19.08 -5.84 3.17
N ALA A 128 -19.89 -6.69 2.55
CA ALA A 128 -21.35 -6.63 2.68
C ALA A 128 -21.81 -6.94 4.12
N VAL A 129 -21.18 -7.92 4.79
CA VAL A 129 -21.44 -8.20 6.22
C VAL A 129 -21.02 -7.02 7.09
N ALA A 130 -19.90 -6.35 6.78
CA ALA A 130 -19.47 -5.13 7.46
C ALA A 130 -20.48 -3.98 7.27
N ALA A 131 -21.07 -3.84 6.07
CA ALA A 131 -22.15 -2.87 5.81
C ALA A 131 -23.40 -3.17 6.62
N LEU A 132 -23.79 -4.44 6.76
CA LEU A 132 -24.90 -4.87 7.60
C LEU A 132 -24.65 -4.57 9.08
N ASP A 133 -23.43 -4.83 9.56
CA ASP A 133 -23.03 -4.47 10.93
C ASP A 133 -23.17 -2.97 11.18
N GLN A 134 -22.66 -2.15 10.25
CA GLN A 134 -22.78 -0.69 10.34
C GLN A 134 -24.24 -0.23 10.30
N ALA A 135 -25.06 -0.80 9.43
CA ALA A 135 -26.49 -0.48 9.35
C ALA A 135 -27.25 -0.86 10.63
N SER A 136 -26.87 -1.96 11.29
CA SER A 136 -27.52 -2.45 12.52
C SER A 136 -27.20 -1.59 13.75
N ARG A 137 -26.15 -0.76 13.71
CA ARG A 137 -25.74 0.12 14.83
C ARG A 137 -26.63 1.34 15.03
N GLY A 138 -27.59 1.60 14.15
CA GLY A 138 -28.71 2.53 14.38
C GLY A 138 -28.33 4.00 14.46
N GLY A 139 -27.62 4.55 13.47
CA GLY A 139 -27.29 5.98 13.37
C GLY A 139 -27.93 6.66 12.15
N SER A 140 -28.04 7.98 12.15
CA SER A 140 -28.66 8.77 11.07
C SER A 140 -27.87 8.79 9.75
N ALA A 141 -26.59 8.39 9.75
CA ALA A 141 -25.73 8.37 8.55
C ALA A 141 -24.85 7.12 8.37
N PRO A 142 -25.25 5.91 8.81
CA PRO A 142 -24.34 4.77 8.86
C PRO A 142 -23.90 4.28 7.47
N LEU A 143 -24.79 4.27 6.49
CA LEU A 143 -24.47 3.82 5.13
C LEU A 143 -23.70 4.86 4.30
N GLY A 144 -23.95 6.15 4.52
CA GLY A 144 -23.18 7.23 3.89
C GLY A 144 -21.72 7.22 4.34
N ALA A 145 -21.49 7.11 5.66
CA ALA A 145 -20.15 6.98 6.22
C ALA A 145 -19.42 5.73 5.69
N PHE A 146 -20.10 4.60 5.63
CA PHE A 146 -19.58 3.37 5.04
C PHE A 146 -19.21 3.56 3.57
N ALA A 147 -20.07 4.18 2.77
CA ALA A 147 -19.82 4.45 1.36
C ALA A 147 -18.58 5.32 1.13
N LEU A 148 -18.35 6.34 1.98
CA LEU A 148 -17.15 7.18 1.95
C LEU A 148 -15.89 6.34 2.18
N VAL A 149 -15.89 5.44 3.16
CA VAL A 149 -14.74 4.57 3.44
C VAL A 149 -14.52 3.53 2.34
N VAL A 150 -15.58 3.01 1.72
CA VAL A 150 -15.48 2.15 0.52
C VAL A 150 -14.90 2.95 -0.66
N GLY A 151 -15.34 4.19 -0.87
CA GLY A 151 -14.76 5.10 -1.86
C GLY A 151 -13.27 5.37 -1.60
N ALA A 152 -12.88 5.54 -0.34
CA ALA A 152 -11.48 5.64 0.07
C ALA A 152 -10.69 4.37 -0.29
N ALA A 153 -11.24 3.18 -0.03
CA ALA A 153 -10.61 1.92 -0.43
C ALA A 153 -10.47 1.78 -1.96
N ALA A 154 -11.45 2.26 -2.72
CA ALA A 154 -11.39 2.30 -4.18
C ALA A 154 -10.31 3.27 -4.68
N ALA A 155 -10.24 4.48 -4.12
CA ALA A 155 -9.20 5.46 -4.43
C ALA A 155 -7.79 4.90 -4.10
N PHE A 156 -7.65 4.19 -2.98
CA PHE A 156 -6.41 3.50 -2.65
C PHE A 156 -6.07 2.42 -3.69
N GLY A 157 -7.05 1.60 -4.07
CA GLY A 157 -6.87 0.60 -5.14
C GLY A 157 -6.40 1.23 -6.46
N PHE A 158 -6.97 2.38 -6.84
CA PHE A 158 -6.55 3.12 -8.02
C PHE A 158 -5.14 3.71 -7.88
N SER A 159 -4.79 4.24 -6.71
CA SER A 159 -3.45 4.75 -6.42
C SER A 159 -2.36 3.68 -6.55
N ASN A 160 -2.69 2.42 -6.23
CA ASN A 160 -1.79 1.28 -6.44
C ASN A 160 -1.48 1.07 -7.93
N ILE A 161 -2.45 1.33 -8.83
CA ILE A 161 -2.22 1.27 -10.27
C ILE A 161 -1.30 2.41 -10.73
N ILE A 162 -1.50 3.63 -10.19
CA ILE A 162 -0.61 4.77 -10.46
C ILE A 162 0.82 4.43 -10.02
N THR A 163 0.99 3.93 -8.80
CA THR A 163 2.30 3.54 -8.24
C THR A 163 2.97 2.44 -9.07
N ARG A 164 2.21 1.43 -9.52
CA ARG A 164 2.73 0.37 -10.41
C ARG A 164 3.21 0.92 -11.75
N ARG A 165 2.49 1.89 -12.34
CA ARG A 165 2.90 2.57 -13.59
C ARG A 165 4.07 3.52 -13.40
N ALA A 166 4.15 4.19 -12.26
CA ALA A 166 5.26 5.07 -11.92
C ALA A 166 6.56 4.30 -11.68
N ALA A 167 6.46 3.06 -11.18
CA ALA A 167 7.59 2.17 -10.85
C ALA A 167 8.71 2.91 -10.07
N PRO A 168 8.41 3.56 -8.94
CA PRO A 168 9.37 4.41 -8.25
C PRO A 168 10.58 3.59 -7.77
N PRO A 169 11.82 4.09 -7.94
CA PRO A 169 13.03 3.39 -7.54
C PRO A 169 13.18 3.28 -6.03
N ASP A 170 12.58 4.20 -5.27
CA ASP A 170 12.58 4.22 -3.81
C ASP A 170 11.20 4.55 -3.24
N ALA A 171 10.67 3.65 -2.41
CA ALA A 171 9.32 3.76 -1.85
C ALA A 171 9.18 4.91 -0.85
N LEU A 172 10.24 5.19 -0.04
CA LEU A 172 10.18 6.30 0.92
C LEU A 172 10.19 7.65 0.20
N ARG A 173 11.09 7.79 -0.77
CA ARG A 173 11.17 9.01 -1.60
C ARG A 173 9.88 9.25 -2.35
N TRP A 174 9.29 8.20 -2.94
CA TRP A 174 7.98 8.25 -3.57
C TRP A 174 6.91 8.77 -2.60
N MET A 175 6.85 8.18 -1.41
CA MET A 175 5.83 8.53 -0.41
C MET A 175 5.97 9.97 0.07
N VAL A 176 7.20 10.45 0.30
CA VAL A 176 7.46 11.85 0.69
C VAL A 176 6.97 12.83 -0.38
N TRP A 177 7.30 12.60 -1.65
CA TRP A 177 6.87 13.50 -2.74
C TRP A 177 5.36 13.43 -3.01
N VAL A 178 4.76 12.25 -2.93
CA VAL A 178 3.31 12.08 -3.00
C VAL A 178 2.63 12.81 -1.85
N SER A 179 3.22 12.79 -0.64
CA SER A 179 2.71 13.51 0.53
C SER A 179 2.83 15.04 0.42
N ALA A 180 3.70 15.56 -0.42
CA ALA A 180 3.85 17.00 -0.62
C ALA A 180 2.74 17.64 -1.49
N VAL A 181 1.94 16.83 -2.19
CA VAL A 181 0.89 17.33 -3.10
C VAL A 181 -0.43 17.66 -2.37
N PRO A 182 -0.97 16.80 -1.47
CA PRO A 182 -2.30 16.97 -0.88
C PRO A 182 -2.48 18.22 0.00
N PRO A 183 -1.46 18.76 0.71
CA PRO A 183 -1.67 19.83 1.68
C PRO A 183 -2.40 21.04 1.11
N LEU A 184 -1.98 21.53 -0.05
CA LEU A 184 -2.57 22.72 -0.63
C LEU A 184 -4.02 22.52 -1.09
N PRO A 185 -4.36 21.51 -1.94
CA PRO A 185 -5.74 21.32 -2.37
C PRO A 185 -6.68 20.96 -1.22
N LEU A 186 -6.22 20.22 -0.22
CA LEU A 186 -7.04 19.86 0.94
C LEU A 186 -7.27 21.05 1.87
N ALA A 187 -6.26 21.88 2.13
CA ALA A 187 -6.44 23.08 2.94
C ALA A 187 -7.40 24.07 2.24
N LEU A 188 -7.30 24.23 0.94
CA LEU A 188 -8.27 25.06 0.18
C LEU A 188 -9.69 24.48 0.26
N LEU A 189 -9.81 23.16 0.13
CA LEU A 189 -11.11 22.50 0.22
C LEU A 189 -11.69 22.60 1.64
N SER A 190 -10.87 22.45 2.68
CA SER A 190 -11.27 22.64 4.08
C SER A 190 -11.84 24.02 4.31
N VAL A 191 -11.12 25.08 3.91
CA VAL A 191 -11.60 26.47 4.03
C VAL A 191 -12.95 26.68 3.34
N LEU A 192 -13.14 26.04 2.16
CA LEU A 192 -14.37 26.18 1.37
C LEU A 192 -15.56 25.38 1.89
N THR A 193 -15.33 24.21 2.48
CA THR A 193 -16.41 23.26 2.88
C THR A 193 -16.59 23.13 4.38
N GLU A 194 -15.51 23.14 5.15
CA GLU A 194 -15.52 23.05 6.62
C GLU A 194 -15.61 24.44 7.27
N GLY A 195 -15.09 25.45 6.58
CA GLY A 195 -15.18 26.86 6.94
C GLY A 195 -13.93 27.38 7.65
N PRO A 196 -13.50 28.62 7.30
CA PRO A 196 -12.26 29.22 7.81
C PRO A 196 -12.26 29.43 9.35
N ARG A 197 -13.43 29.59 9.95
CA ARG A 197 -13.55 29.75 11.42
C ARG A 197 -13.24 28.44 12.15
N ALA A 198 -13.76 27.32 11.67
CA ALA A 198 -13.50 25.98 12.24
C ALA A 198 -12.01 25.64 12.11
N ASP A 199 -11.41 25.93 10.97
CA ASP A 199 -9.98 25.74 10.74
C ASP A 199 -9.12 26.60 11.67
N LEU A 200 -9.45 27.87 11.80
CA LEU A 200 -8.72 28.78 12.68
C LEU A 200 -8.85 28.38 14.16
N GLU A 201 -10.05 28.02 14.61
CA GLU A 201 -10.29 27.54 15.97
C GLU A 201 -9.46 26.29 16.27
N ALA A 202 -9.48 25.30 15.36
CA ALA A 202 -8.69 24.08 15.50
C ALA A 202 -7.17 24.32 15.52
N LEU A 203 -6.68 25.33 14.80
CA LEU A 203 -5.26 25.68 14.76
C LEU A 203 -4.81 26.53 15.96
N THR A 204 -5.70 27.33 16.54
CA THR A 204 -5.39 28.23 17.67
C THR A 204 -5.67 27.59 19.03
N THR A 205 -6.54 26.59 19.09
CA THR A 205 -6.85 25.85 20.32
C THR A 205 -5.88 24.69 20.50
N PHE A 206 -5.09 24.75 21.59
CA PHE A 206 -4.10 23.69 21.84
C PHE A 206 -4.74 22.46 22.48
N SER A 207 -4.60 21.30 21.82
CA SER A 207 -5.00 19.99 22.34
C SER A 207 -3.81 19.03 22.26
N PRO A 208 -3.18 18.63 23.39
CA PRO A 208 -2.05 17.71 23.40
C PRO A 208 -2.36 16.37 22.72
N GLY A 209 -3.59 15.86 22.93
CA GLY A 209 -4.06 14.61 22.32
C GLY A 209 -4.17 14.71 20.79
N ALA A 210 -4.71 15.83 20.29
CA ALA A 210 -4.85 16.06 18.85
C ALA A 210 -3.47 16.26 18.19
N VAL A 211 -2.56 17.00 18.82
CA VAL A 211 -1.17 17.14 18.35
C VAL A 211 -0.46 15.78 18.35
N GLY A 212 -0.60 14.98 19.40
CA GLY A 212 -0.06 13.62 19.47
C GLY A 212 -0.60 12.73 18.36
N SER A 213 -1.91 12.80 18.09
CA SER A 213 -2.55 12.10 16.97
C SER A 213 -1.97 12.53 15.62
N LEU A 214 -1.82 13.85 15.40
CA LEU A 214 -1.24 14.40 14.18
C LEU A 214 0.19 13.89 13.95
N LEU A 215 1.04 13.94 14.98
CA LEU A 215 2.42 13.48 14.89
C LEU A 215 2.51 11.97 14.66
N TYR A 216 1.65 11.19 15.33
CA TYR A 216 1.59 9.74 15.11
C TYR A 216 1.18 9.41 13.68
N VAL A 217 0.14 10.05 13.16
CA VAL A 217 -0.36 9.80 11.79
C VAL A 217 0.67 10.25 10.75
N ALA A 218 1.33 11.42 10.96
CA ALA A 218 2.30 11.97 10.03
C ALA A 218 3.65 11.22 10.06
N TRP A 219 4.23 11.02 11.23
CA TRP A 219 5.57 10.45 11.35
C TRP A 219 5.54 8.95 11.62
N GLY A 220 4.69 8.49 12.53
CA GLY A 220 4.57 7.07 12.86
C GLY A 220 4.02 6.25 11.70
N ALA A 221 2.81 6.53 11.30
CA ALA A 221 2.15 5.72 10.26
C ALA A 221 2.66 6.04 8.85
N THR A 222 2.94 7.31 8.51
CA THR A 222 3.37 7.66 7.17
C THR A 222 4.88 7.47 6.98
N LEU A 223 5.74 8.22 7.65
CA LEU A 223 7.18 8.15 7.36
C LEU A 223 7.81 6.84 7.86
N LEU A 224 7.61 6.52 9.13
CA LEU A 224 8.19 5.31 9.72
C LEU A 224 7.55 4.05 9.11
N GLY A 225 6.21 3.98 9.04
CA GLY A 225 5.48 2.84 8.52
C GLY A 225 5.87 2.53 7.07
N PHE A 226 5.76 3.50 6.15
CA PHE A 226 6.14 3.27 4.74
C PHE A 226 7.65 3.13 4.54
N GLY A 227 8.49 3.78 5.37
CA GLY A 227 9.93 3.62 5.33
C GLY A 227 10.37 2.20 5.68
N LEU A 228 9.84 1.65 6.77
CA LEU A 228 10.12 0.27 7.20
C LEU A 228 9.53 -0.76 6.22
N TRP A 229 8.32 -0.53 5.73
CA TRP A 229 7.70 -1.38 4.72
C TRP A 229 8.50 -1.41 3.42
N GLY A 230 8.92 -0.24 2.94
CA GLY A 230 9.79 -0.14 1.78
C GLY A 230 11.13 -0.86 1.97
N ARG A 231 11.71 -0.83 3.18
CA ARG A 231 12.93 -1.59 3.50
C ARG A 231 12.68 -3.11 3.44
N LEU A 232 11.54 -3.58 3.95
CA LEU A 232 11.16 -4.99 3.86
C LEU A 232 10.99 -5.44 2.41
N LEU A 233 10.32 -4.64 1.57
CA LEU A 233 10.11 -4.94 0.14
C LEU A 233 11.41 -4.90 -0.69
N ARG A 234 12.44 -4.15 -0.26
CA ARG A 234 13.76 -4.20 -0.89
C ARG A 234 14.55 -5.46 -0.52
N SER A 235 14.26 -6.05 0.64
CA SER A 235 15.01 -7.19 1.18
C SER A 235 14.33 -8.53 0.94
N HIS A 236 13.05 -8.54 0.56
CA HIS A 236 12.24 -9.75 0.42
C HIS A 236 11.20 -9.59 -0.69
N ASP A 237 10.82 -10.70 -1.31
CA ASP A 237 9.76 -10.72 -2.29
C ASP A 237 8.44 -10.16 -1.71
N ALA A 238 7.75 -9.35 -2.49
CA ALA A 238 6.46 -8.77 -2.09
C ALA A 238 5.42 -9.85 -1.71
N SER A 239 5.49 -11.04 -2.31
CA SER A 239 4.63 -12.19 -1.98
C SER A 239 4.81 -12.70 -0.55
N VAL A 240 5.98 -12.47 0.05
CA VAL A 240 6.31 -12.87 1.42
C VAL A 240 5.96 -11.77 2.42
N VAL A 241 6.11 -10.51 2.01
CA VAL A 241 5.87 -9.34 2.88
C VAL A 241 4.38 -8.95 2.90
N ALA A 242 3.71 -8.96 1.74
CA ALA A 242 2.32 -8.49 1.62
C ALA A 242 1.31 -9.18 2.56
N PRO A 243 1.40 -10.49 2.88
CA PRO A 243 0.47 -11.13 3.82
C PRO A 243 0.44 -10.48 5.21
N PHE A 244 1.52 -9.85 5.66
CA PHE A 244 1.55 -9.16 6.95
C PHE A 244 0.61 -7.95 7.01
N SER A 245 0.28 -7.33 5.87
CA SER A 245 -0.71 -6.25 5.83
C SER A 245 -2.12 -6.71 6.24
N LEU A 246 -2.42 -8.01 6.16
CA LEU A 246 -3.68 -8.58 6.63
C LEU A 246 -3.83 -8.53 8.16
N LEU A 247 -2.74 -8.29 8.89
CA LEU A 247 -2.78 -8.05 10.34
C LEU A 247 -3.27 -6.63 10.69
N VAL A 248 -3.26 -5.70 9.75
CA VAL A 248 -3.71 -4.30 9.98
C VAL A 248 -5.12 -4.24 10.57
N PRO A 249 -6.15 -4.89 10.01
CA PRO A 249 -7.48 -4.86 10.61
C PRO A 249 -7.55 -5.59 11.96
N VAL A 250 -6.72 -6.60 12.20
CA VAL A 250 -6.64 -7.26 13.51
C VAL A 250 -6.17 -6.26 14.56
N PHE A 251 -5.07 -5.55 14.32
CA PHE A 251 -4.59 -4.51 15.22
C PHE A 251 -5.54 -3.31 15.28
N GLY A 252 -6.18 -2.93 14.15
CA GLY A 252 -7.13 -1.83 14.09
C GLY A 252 -8.37 -2.08 14.94
N MET A 253 -9.00 -3.23 14.78
CA MET A 253 -10.18 -3.61 15.57
C MET A 253 -9.83 -3.82 17.05
N SER A 254 -8.71 -4.48 17.34
CA SER A 254 -8.25 -4.71 18.71
C SER A 254 -7.93 -3.40 19.43
N SER A 255 -7.23 -2.46 18.77
CA SER A 255 -6.92 -1.16 19.36
C SER A 255 -8.16 -0.27 19.51
N ALA A 256 -9.10 -0.31 18.58
CA ALA A 256 -10.37 0.40 18.68
C ALA A 256 -11.22 -0.13 19.85
N TRP A 257 -11.28 -1.43 20.04
CA TRP A 257 -11.92 -2.03 21.20
C TRP A 257 -11.26 -1.61 22.52
N LEU A 258 -9.93 -1.70 22.60
CA LEU A 258 -9.17 -1.42 23.82
C LEU A 258 -9.14 0.07 24.18
N LEU A 259 -9.00 0.96 23.20
CA LEU A 259 -8.70 2.39 23.43
C LEU A 259 -9.94 3.28 23.25
N ARG A 260 -10.94 2.83 22.49
CA ARG A 260 -12.15 3.60 22.20
C ARG A 260 -13.43 2.93 22.72
N GLY A 261 -13.33 1.72 23.28
CA GLY A 261 -14.49 0.97 23.73
C GLY A 261 -15.42 0.52 22.59
N GLU A 262 -14.90 0.45 21.34
CA GLU A 262 -15.69 0.02 20.18
C GLU A 262 -16.20 -1.41 20.38
N ALA A 263 -17.53 -1.60 20.37
CA ALA A 263 -18.10 -2.92 20.55
C ALA A 263 -17.76 -3.83 19.35
N LEU A 264 -17.09 -4.95 19.62
CA LEU A 264 -16.87 -6.01 18.66
C LEU A 264 -18.13 -6.88 18.59
N THR A 265 -18.93 -6.67 17.55
CA THR A 265 -20.11 -7.50 17.30
C THR A 265 -19.70 -8.83 16.64
N TRP A 266 -20.55 -9.84 16.70
CA TRP A 266 -20.31 -11.07 15.95
C TRP A 266 -20.27 -10.84 14.43
N LEU A 267 -21.04 -9.83 13.92
CA LEU A 267 -21.02 -9.43 12.51
C LEU A 267 -19.67 -8.82 12.11
N SER A 268 -19.10 -7.93 12.94
CA SER A 268 -17.77 -7.38 12.67
C SER A 268 -16.68 -8.45 12.69
N GLY A 269 -16.81 -9.44 13.59
CA GLY A 269 -15.91 -10.62 13.62
C GLY A 269 -16.05 -11.48 12.36
N ALA A 270 -17.27 -11.79 11.94
CA ALA A 270 -17.54 -12.55 10.71
C ALA A 270 -17.03 -11.79 9.46
N ALA A 271 -17.27 -10.48 9.39
CA ALA A 271 -16.76 -9.62 8.32
C ALA A 271 -15.22 -9.67 8.25
N ALA A 272 -14.55 -9.57 9.40
CA ALA A 272 -13.08 -9.65 9.47
C ALA A 272 -12.55 -10.99 8.94
N VAL A 273 -13.14 -12.10 9.37
CA VAL A 273 -12.77 -13.45 8.89
C VAL A 273 -12.96 -13.56 7.37
N LEU A 274 -14.09 -13.11 6.83
CA LEU A 274 -14.38 -13.15 5.40
C LEU A 274 -13.43 -12.27 4.60
N VAL A 275 -13.21 -11.01 5.00
CA VAL A 275 -12.33 -10.08 4.28
C VAL A 275 -10.89 -10.60 4.30
N ILE A 276 -10.37 -10.96 5.46
CA ILE A 276 -8.98 -11.41 5.61
C ILE A 276 -8.76 -12.72 4.84
N SER A 277 -9.65 -13.72 4.98
CA SER A 277 -9.54 -15.00 4.27
C SER A 277 -9.70 -14.82 2.76
N GLY A 278 -10.64 -13.98 2.32
CA GLY A 278 -10.86 -13.68 0.92
C GLY A 278 -9.62 -13.07 0.27
N ILE A 279 -9.00 -12.06 0.90
CA ILE A 279 -7.77 -11.44 0.41
C ILE A 279 -6.59 -12.42 0.48
N ALA A 280 -6.48 -13.23 1.53
CA ALA A 280 -5.47 -14.27 1.64
C ALA A 280 -5.57 -15.26 0.46
N ILE A 281 -6.78 -15.78 0.17
CA ILE A 281 -7.04 -16.68 -0.95
C ILE A 281 -6.67 -16.00 -2.29
N ALA A 282 -7.04 -14.73 -2.48
CA ALA A 282 -6.75 -13.97 -3.69
C ALA A 282 -5.25 -13.71 -3.88
N SER A 283 -4.49 -13.58 -2.79
CA SER A 283 -3.06 -13.22 -2.79
C SER A 283 -2.13 -14.44 -2.91
N LEU A 284 -2.57 -15.63 -2.50
CA LEU A 284 -1.77 -16.84 -2.56
C LEU A 284 -1.47 -17.22 -4.03
N ARG A 285 -0.24 -17.05 -4.47
CA ARG A 285 0.24 -17.61 -5.75
C ARG A 285 0.28 -19.13 -5.65
N ARG A 286 -0.23 -19.85 -6.69
CA ARG A 286 0.22 -21.22 -6.89
C ARG A 286 1.73 -21.15 -7.12
N ALA A 287 2.51 -21.92 -6.35
CA ALA A 287 3.86 -22.23 -6.76
C ALA A 287 3.78 -22.71 -8.22
N PRO A 288 4.66 -22.25 -9.14
CA PRO A 288 4.74 -22.85 -10.46
C PRO A 288 4.77 -24.37 -10.22
N ALA A 289 3.85 -25.10 -10.85
CA ALA A 289 3.97 -26.54 -10.87
C ALA A 289 5.40 -26.81 -11.32
N ALA A 290 6.19 -27.47 -10.49
CA ALA A 290 7.54 -27.87 -10.87
C ALA A 290 7.36 -28.48 -12.23
N THR A 291 7.93 -27.87 -13.25
CA THR A 291 7.93 -28.39 -14.61
C THR A 291 8.48 -29.78 -14.41
N ALA A 292 7.62 -30.79 -14.60
CA ALA A 292 8.05 -32.17 -14.54
C ALA A 292 9.30 -32.23 -15.40
N ALA A 293 10.41 -32.55 -14.76
CA ALA A 293 11.68 -32.71 -15.46
C ALA A 293 11.39 -33.57 -16.68
N ALA A 294 11.70 -33.04 -17.85
CA ALA A 294 11.55 -33.78 -19.09
C ALA A 294 12.24 -35.13 -18.87
N PRO A 295 11.57 -36.25 -19.15
CA PRO A 295 12.18 -37.55 -18.96
C PRO A 295 13.35 -37.72 -19.93
N GLY A 296 14.54 -37.83 -19.32
CA GLY A 296 15.61 -38.64 -19.85
C GLY A 296 16.15 -38.27 -21.22
N TRP A 297 17.14 -37.38 -21.22
CA TRP A 297 18.23 -37.61 -22.13
C TRP A 297 19.17 -38.62 -21.42
N ARG A 298 18.98 -39.89 -21.75
CA ARG A 298 20.01 -40.92 -21.53
C ARG A 298 21.13 -40.64 -22.52
N ALA A 299 22.31 -40.32 -22.00
CA ALA A 299 23.54 -40.45 -22.75
C ALA A 299 23.72 -41.95 -23.07
N ASP A 300 23.43 -42.35 -24.30
CA ASP A 300 23.99 -43.57 -24.88
C ASP A 300 25.49 -43.28 -25.12
N ALA A 301 26.27 -43.58 -24.12
CA ALA A 301 27.70 -43.77 -24.24
C ALA A 301 27.99 -45.19 -23.82
N ASP A 302 27.90 -46.07 -24.82
CA ASP A 302 28.66 -47.33 -24.88
C ASP A 302 28.26 -48.11 -26.13
N ALA A 303 29.01 -47.94 -27.19
CA ALA A 303 29.36 -48.96 -28.19
C ALA A 303 30.12 -48.27 -29.33
N ASP A 304 31.41 -48.27 -29.32
CA ASP A 304 32.24 -49.01 -30.29
C ASP A 304 33.69 -48.68 -30.05
N GLY A 305 34.42 -49.64 -29.55
CA GLY A 305 35.86 -49.67 -29.63
C GLY A 305 36.28 -50.20 -30.99
N ARG A 306 37.20 -49.52 -31.66
CA ARG A 306 38.36 -50.04 -32.34
C ARG A 306 38.91 -49.10 -33.41
N ALA A 307 40.20 -48.88 -33.25
CA ALA A 307 41.22 -48.73 -34.28
C ALA A 307 41.28 -47.46 -35.16
N GLY A 308 42.43 -46.80 -35.11
CA GLY A 308 42.94 -45.98 -36.19
C GLY A 308 43.83 -44.84 -35.72
N ARG A 309 45.13 -45.09 -35.68
CA ARG A 309 46.24 -44.07 -35.63
C ARG A 309 46.03 -43.07 -36.76
N ASP A 310 46.20 -41.77 -36.49
CA ASP A 310 47.25 -40.95 -37.09
C ASP A 310 47.00 -39.45 -36.84
N GLY A 311 48.08 -38.79 -36.63
CA GLY A 311 48.45 -37.42 -36.37
C GLY A 311 47.66 -36.25 -36.92
N GLY A 312 47.62 -35.18 -36.14
CA GLY A 312 47.22 -33.85 -36.60
C GLY A 312 46.87 -32.93 -35.43
N GLY A 313 47.72 -31.99 -35.11
CA GLY A 313 47.61 -31.07 -34.00
C GLY A 313 46.39 -30.12 -34.04
N PRO A 314 46.09 -29.46 -32.95
CA PRO A 314 44.81 -28.75 -32.78
C PRO A 314 44.80 -27.39 -33.48
N ALA A 315 43.89 -27.21 -34.42
CA ALA A 315 43.55 -25.92 -34.98
C ALA A 315 42.78 -25.08 -33.93
N ARG A 316 43.36 -23.95 -33.58
CA ARG A 316 42.76 -22.94 -32.73
C ARG A 316 41.51 -22.37 -33.42
N ARG A 317 40.33 -22.51 -32.81
CA ARG A 317 39.16 -21.74 -33.17
C ARG A 317 39.27 -20.28 -32.72
N PRO A 318 38.95 -19.29 -33.55
CA PRO A 318 38.95 -17.92 -33.18
C PRO A 318 37.75 -17.59 -32.29
N LEU A 319 37.99 -16.82 -31.20
CA LEU A 319 36.95 -16.21 -30.36
C LEU A 319 36.25 -15.11 -31.15
N PRO A 320 34.93 -14.86 -30.91
CA PRO A 320 34.23 -13.74 -31.52
C PRO A 320 34.70 -12.42 -30.90
N PRO A 321 34.69 -11.30 -31.68
CA PRO A 321 35.15 -10.02 -31.22
C PRO A 321 34.06 -9.37 -30.32
N TYR A 322 34.40 -9.12 -29.07
CA TYR A 322 33.57 -8.25 -28.23
C TYR A 322 34.34 -6.94 -28.00
N ALA A 323 33.77 -5.91 -28.63
CA ALA A 323 33.79 -4.48 -28.32
C ALA A 323 34.99 -3.92 -27.50
N ALA A 324 35.90 -3.29 -28.20
CA ALA A 324 36.66 -2.16 -27.68
C ALA A 324 36.19 -0.88 -28.40
N GLY A 325 35.80 0.10 -27.65
CA GLY A 325 35.46 1.39 -28.25
C GLY A 325 34.82 2.35 -27.28
N ALA A 326 35.61 3.06 -26.50
CA ALA A 326 35.41 4.46 -26.20
C ALA A 326 36.54 4.97 -25.28
N ALA A 327 37.64 5.34 -25.86
CA ALA A 327 38.62 6.22 -25.22
C ALA A 327 38.62 7.56 -25.96
N GLY A 328 38.42 8.60 -25.20
CA GLY A 328 38.59 9.99 -25.29
C GLY A 328 39.18 10.68 -26.54
N SER A 329 38.63 11.84 -26.81
CA SER A 329 39.34 12.94 -27.47
C SER A 329 39.02 14.26 -26.74
N PRO A 330 39.99 15.10 -26.47
CA PRO A 330 39.86 16.36 -25.76
C PRO A 330 39.44 17.48 -26.72
N VAL A 331 38.44 18.27 -26.31
CA VAL A 331 38.14 19.56 -26.97
C VAL A 331 39.00 20.64 -26.32
N ARG A 332 39.79 21.35 -27.11
CA ARG A 332 40.47 22.63 -26.80
C ARG A 332 39.53 23.79 -27.14
N PRO A 333 39.74 24.95 -26.49
CA PRO A 333 38.84 26.09 -26.50
C PRO A 333 39.13 27.09 -27.63
N SER A 334 38.12 27.80 -28.02
CA SER A 334 38.16 29.18 -28.52
C SER A 334 36.81 29.84 -28.19
#